data_f64d31585a606acfa4f9ec7833d6208f
#
_entry.id   f64d31585a606acfa4f9ec7833d6208f
#
_cell.length_a   1.000
_cell.length_b   1.000
_cell.length_c   1.000
_cell.angle_alpha   90.00
_cell.angle_beta   90.00
_cell.angle_gamma   90.00
#
_symmetry.space_group_name_H-M   'P 1'
#
loop_
_entity.id
_entity.type
_entity.pdbx_description
1 polymer ?
#
loop_
_entity_poly.entity_id
_entity_poly.type
_entity_poly.pdbx_seq_one_letter_code
_entity_poly.pdbx_strand_id
1 'polypeptide(L)'
;MTKVRKAVIPAAGLGTRFLPATKALAKEMLPIVDKPTIQFIVEEALKSGIEDILVVTGKSKRSIEDHFDSNFELEYNLKEKGKNDLLKLVDETTGMRLHFIRQKHPRGLGDAVLQAKAFVGNEPFVVMLGDDLMDITNDDALPLTKQLMNDYDETHASTIAVMKVPHEEVSAYGVIAPQGEGINGLYSVETFVEKPAPEEAPSDLAIIGRYLLTPEIFDILANQEPGAGNEIQLTDAIDTLNKTQRVFAREFKGRRYDVGDKFGFMKTSIDYALKHPQVKNDLKQYIIDLGKKLEASEQTAD
;
A
#
# COMPACT_ATOMS: atom_id res chain seq x y z
N MET A 1 5.37 22.95 -15.08
CA MET A 1 4.73 22.20 -13.96
C MET A 1 5.51 20.93 -13.77
N THR A 2 5.83 20.58 -12.54
CA THR A 2 6.63 19.38 -12.26
C THR A 2 5.69 18.17 -12.25
N LYS A 3 5.91 17.24 -13.18
CA LYS A 3 5.14 15.99 -13.29
C LYS A 3 5.44 15.07 -12.10
N VAL A 4 4.42 14.42 -11.58
CA VAL A 4 4.59 13.36 -10.58
C VAL A 4 5.17 12.12 -11.28
N ARG A 5 6.40 11.71 -10.91
CA ARG A 5 7.10 10.59 -11.57
C ARG A 5 7.79 9.66 -10.57
N LYS A 6 7.79 10.02 -9.29
CA LYS A 6 8.49 9.28 -8.23
C LYS A 6 7.50 8.66 -7.25
N ALA A 7 7.78 7.43 -6.86
CA ALA A 7 7.07 6.77 -5.77
C ALA A 7 8.02 6.31 -4.68
N VAL A 8 7.55 6.31 -3.44
CA VAL A 8 8.24 5.80 -2.25
C VAL A 8 7.39 4.71 -1.63
N ILE A 9 7.95 3.53 -1.45
CA ILE A 9 7.30 2.37 -0.83
C ILE A 9 7.97 2.08 0.51
N PRO A 10 7.38 2.49 1.65
CA PRO A 10 7.86 2.13 2.97
C PRO A 10 7.69 0.62 3.23
N ALA A 11 8.78 -0.11 3.41
CA ALA A 11 8.83 -1.55 3.65
C ALA A 11 9.80 -1.92 4.80
N ALA A 12 10.05 -0.99 5.73
CA ALA A 12 11.01 -1.17 6.83
C ALA A 12 10.40 -1.81 8.10
N GLY A 13 9.08 -1.96 8.17
CA GLY A 13 8.36 -2.48 9.32
C GLY A 13 8.75 -3.92 9.69
N LEU A 14 8.71 -4.27 10.97
CA LEU A 14 9.19 -5.56 11.50
C LEU A 14 8.29 -6.76 11.16
N GLY A 15 7.03 -6.52 10.77
CA GLY A 15 6.08 -7.58 10.39
C GLY A 15 5.68 -8.51 11.55
N THR A 16 5.65 -8.00 12.78
CA THR A 16 5.42 -8.80 14.01
C THR A 16 4.09 -9.56 14.02
N ARG A 17 3.07 -9.06 13.33
CA ARG A 17 1.75 -9.71 13.23
C ARG A 17 1.81 -11.09 12.55
N PHE A 18 2.82 -11.34 11.72
CA PHE A 18 3.02 -12.60 10.98
C PHE A 18 4.13 -13.50 11.55
N LEU A 19 4.60 -13.22 12.76
CA LEU A 19 5.55 -14.15 13.40
C LEU A 19 4.89 -15.53 13.61
N PRO A 20 5.65 -16.63 13.41
CA PRO A 20 7.10 -16.68 13.17
C PRO A 20 7.54 -16.54 11.70
N ALA A 21 6.63 -16.53 10.70
CA ALA A 21 6.97 -16.50 9.28
C ALA A 21 7.89 -15.31 8.92
N THR A 22 7.61 -14.14 9.48
CA THR A 22 8.36 -12.90 9.21
C THR A 22 9.64 -12.75 10.02
N LYS A 23 10.07 -13.78 10.75
CA LYS A 23 11.38 -13.80 11.41
C LYS A 23 12.53 -13.68 10.41
N ALA A 24 12.40 -14.33 9.25
CA ALA A 24 13.40 -14.37 8.20
C ALA A 24 12.91 -13.87 6.83
N LEU A 25 11.60 -13.63 6.69
CA LEU A 25 10.96 -13.17 5.46
C LEU A 25 10.35 -11.78 5.67
N ALA A 26 10.53 -10.89 4.70
CA ALA A 26 9.81 -9.62 4.68
C ALA A 26 8.30 -9.88 4.54
N LYS A 27 7.45 -9.19 5.35
CA LYS A 27 5.99 -9.34 5.24
C LYS A 27 5.48 -8.99 3.84
N GLU A 28 6.14 -8.07 3.18
CA GLU A 28 5.86 -7.61 1.82
C GLU A 28 6.15 -8.68 0.75
N MET A 29 6.89 -9.74 1.13
CA MET A 29 7.18 -10.90 0.29
C MET A 29 6.22 -12.08 0.52
N LEU A 30 5.23 -11.95 1.43
CA LEU A 30 4.18 -12.94 1.56
C LEU A 30 3.38 -13.02 0.25
N PRO A 31 3.24 -14.21 -0.36
CA PRO A 31 2.65 -14.35 -1.68
C PRO A 31 1.12 -14.35 -1.62
N ILE A 32 0.49 -13.53 -2.45
CA ILE A 32 -0.92 -13.65 -2.80
C ILE A 32 -1.01 -14.59 -4.00
N VAL A 33 -1.36 -15.84 -3.75
CA VAL A 33 -1.27 -16.98 -4.67
C VAL A 33 0.20 -17.28 -5.02
N ASP A 34 0.75 -16.68 -6.06
CA ASP A 34 2.11 -16.89 -6.58
C ASP A 34 2.91 -15.59 -6.76
N LYS A 35 2.31 -14.43 -6.42
CA LYS A 35 2.92 -13.12 -6.57
C LYS A 35 3.12 -12.45 -5.21
N PRO A 36 4.33 -11.98 -4.84
CA PRO A 36 4.56 -11.24 -3.61
C PRO A 36 3.72 -9.97 -3.52
N THR A 37 3.24 -9.63 -2.34
CA THR A 37 2.41 -8.44 -2.09
C THR A 37 3.05 -7.16 -2.66
N ILE A 38 4.35 -6.97 -2.45
CA ILE A 38 5.04 -5.75 -2.91
C ILE A 38 5.04 -5.61 -4.44
N GLN A 39 5.01 -6.70 -5.19
CA GLN A 39 4.97 -6.65 -6.65
C GLN A 39 3.67 -6.02 -7.16
N PHE A 40 2.53 -6.28 -6.51
CA PHE A 40 1.26 -5.62 -6.85
C PHE A 40 1.36 -4.10 -6.68
N ILE A 41 2.04 -3.63 -5.63
CA ILE A 41 2.24 -2.21 -5.36
C ILE A 41 3.13 -1.56 -6.45
N VAL A 42 4.22 -2.23 -6.80
CA VAL A 42 5.14 -1.77 -7.87
C VAL A 42 4.41 -1.73 -9.21
N GLU A 43 3.65 -2.77 -9.55
CA GLU A 43 2.86 -2.81 -10.79
C GLU A 43 1.81 -1.68 -10.85
N GLU A 44 1.14 -1.36 -9.73
CA GLU A 44 0.21 -0.22 -9.67
C GLU A 44 0.93 1.10 -9.95
N ALA A 45 2.12 1.31 -9.35
CA ALA A 45 2.94 2.49 -9.59
C ALA A 45 3.30 2.64 -11.07
N LEU A 46 3.82 1.57 -11.70
CA LEU A 46 4.19 1.56 -13.11
C LEU A 46 2.98 1.79 -14.03
N LYS A 47 1.85 1.13 -13.78
CA LYS A 47 0.59 1.33 -14.51
C LYS A 47 0.05 2.76 -14.38
N SER A 48 0.37 3.45 -13.29
CA SER A 48 0.01 4.85 -13.08
C SER A 48 0.92 5.83 -13.81
N GLY A 49 2.06 5.37 -14.36
CA GLY A 49 3.04 6.19 -15.07
C GLY A 49 4.15 6.74 -14.18
N ILE A 50 4.40 6.12 -13.03
CA ILE A 50 5.58 6.37 -12.21
C ILE A 50 6.83 5.84 -12.93
N GLU A 51 7.90 6.61 -12.92
CA GLU A 51 9.15 6.33 -13.63
C GLU A 51 10.25 5.79 -12.70
N ASP A 52 10.34 6.33 -11.48
CA ASP A 52 11.34 5.96 -10.49
C ASP A 52 10.67 5.55 -9.17
N ILE A 53 10.98 4.36 -8.66
CA ILE A 53 10.42 3.82 -7.43
C ILE A 53 11.52 3.61 -6.41
N LEU A 54 11.37 4.18 -5.21
CA LEU A 54 12.25 3.94 -4.08
C LEU A 54 11.57 3.06 -3.05
N VAL A 55 12.16 1.93 -2.73
CA VAL A 55 11.73 1.08 -1.62
C VAL A 55 12.59 1.40 -0.39
N VAL A 56 11.94 1.83 0.69
CA VAL A 56 12.61 2.09 1.97
C VAL A 56 12.58 0.82 2.80
N THR A 57 13.71 0.11 2.83
CA THR A 57 13.85 -1.20 3.50
C THR A 57 14.41 -1.07 4.91
N GLY A 58 14.30 -2.17 5.69
CA GLY A 58 14.93 -2.31 7.00
C GLY A 58 15.97 -3.45 7.02
N LYS A 59 16.43 -3.77 8.22
CA LYS A 59 17.25 -4.97 8.42
C LYS A 59 16.44 -6.23 8.08
N SER A 60 17.06 -7.21 7.43
CA SER A 60 16.46 -8.51 7.05
C SER A 60 15.37 -8.43 5.97
N LYS A 61 15.39 -7.40 5.11
CA LYS A 61 14.45 -7.22 3.99
C LYS A 61 15.09 -7.54 2.61
N ARG A 62 16.23 -8.24 2.60
CA ARG A 62 17.00 -8.53 1.39
C ARG A 62 16.19 -9.31 0.33
N SER A 63 15.24 -10.13 0.76
CA SER A 63 14.36 -10.87 -0.16
C SER A 63 13.53 -9.95 -1.08
N ILE A 64 13.32 -8.68 -0.73
CA ILE A 64 12.68 -7.71 -1.60
C ILE A 64 13.64 -7.30 -2.72
N GLU A 65 14.91 -7.03 -2.38
CA GLU A 65 15.95 -6.68 -3.34
C GLU A 65 16.17 -7.86 -4.30
N ASP A 66 16.40 -9.06 -3.76
CA ASP A 66 16.63 -10.29 -4.53
C ASP A 66 15.46 -10.65 -5.48
N HIS A 67 14.22 -10.27 -5.14
CA HIS A 67 13.04 -10.55 -5.98
C HIS A 67 13.01 -9.72 -7.27
N PHE A 68 13.51 -8.50 -7.24
CA PHE A 68 13.54 -7.61 -8.40
C PHE A 68 14.89 -7.61 -9.13
N ASP A 69 15.89 -8.28 -8.59
CA ASP A 69 17.18 -8.47 -9.26
C ASP A 69 17.16 -9.67 -10.22
N SER A 70 18.08 -9.68 -11.19
CA SER A 70 18.23 -10.82 -12.08
C SER A 70 18.75 -12.07 -11.33
N ASN A 71 18.23 -13.24 -11.74
CA ASN A 71 18.71 -14.53 -11.26
C ASN A 71 19.23 -15.35 -12.44
N PHE A 72 20.50 -15.12 -12.78
CA PHE A 72 21.14 -15.71 -13.95
C PHE A 72 21.01 -17.24 -13.99
N GLU A 73 21.17 -17.93 -12.86
CA GLU A 73 21.07 -19.40 -12.81
C GLU A 73 19.64 -19.87 -13.13
N LEU A 74 18.62 -19.21 -12.57
CA LEU A 74 17.22 -19.53 -12.83
C LEU A 74 16.88 -19.25 -14.30
N GLU A 75 17.20 -18.06 -14.79
CA GLU A 75 16.93 -17.62 -16.16
C GLU A 75 17.60 -18.55 -17.18
N TYR A 76 18.87 -18.89 -16.96
CA TYR A 76 19.62 -19.84 -17.80
C TYR A 76 18.94 -21.22 -17.83
N ASN A 77 18.57 -21.76 -16.66
CA ASN A 77 17.91 -23.05 -16.57
C ASN A 77 16.54 -23.10 -17.24
N LEU A 78 15.74 -22.02 -17.10
CA LEU A 78 14.44 -21.90 -17.77
C LEU A 78 14.60 -21.87 -19.29
N LYS A 79 15.58 -21.13 -19.79
CA LYS A 79 15.91 -21.02 -21.21
C LYS A 79 16.35 -22.36 -21.79
N GLU A 80 17.29 -23.03 -21.15
CA GLU A 80 17.82 -24.36 -21.60
C GLU A 80 16.70 -25.43 -21.63
N LYS A 81 15.73 -25.34 -20.70
CA LYS A 81 14.58 -26.26 -20.66
C LYS A 81 13.41 -25.84 -21.54
N GLY A 82 13.52 -24.74 -22.29
CA GLY A 82 12.45 -24.21 -23.14
C GLY A 82 11.22 -23.73 -22.41
N LYS A 83 11.33 -23.37 -21.12
CA LYS A 83 10.22 -22.88 -20.27
C LYS A 83 10.02 -21.39 -20.47
N ASN A 84 9.70 -20.98 -21.69
CA ASN A 84 9.64 -19.58 -22.11
C ASN A 84 8.59 -18.75 -21.36
N ASP A 85 7.45 -19.34 -21.00
CA ASP A 85 6.40 -18.62 -20.25
C ASP A 85 6.87 -18.27 -18.83
N LEU A 86 7.59 -19.17 -18.16
CA LEU A 86 8.16 -18.91 -16.84
C LEU A 86 9.32 -17.92 -16.92
N LEU A 87 10.16 -18.02 -17.97
CA LEU A 87 11.24 -17.07 -18.20
C LEU A 87 10.67 -15.65 -18.38
N LYS A 88 9.60 -15.50 -19.15
CA LYS A 88 8.94 -14.22 -19.35
C LYS A 88 8.44 -13.60 -18.03
N LEU A 89 7.86 -14.41 -17.12
CA LEU A 89 7.43 -13.93 -15.79
C LEU A 89 8.61 -13.40 -14.96
N VAL A 90 9.77 -14.08 -15.03
CA VAL A 90 11.00 -13.65 -14.35
C VAL A 90 11.53 -12.36 -14.96
N ASP A 91 11.62 -12.30 -16.29
CA ASP A 91 12.10 -11.11 -17.02
C ASP A 91 11.23 -9.87 -16.76
N GLU A 92 9.90 -10.03 -16.69
CA GLU A 92 8.96 -8.93 -16.38
C GLU A 92 9.24 -8.37 -14.98
N THR A 93 9.57 -9.21 -13.99
CA THR A 93 9.90 -8.78 -12.63
C THR A 93 11.25 -8.08 -12.58
N THR A 94 12.28 -8.66 -13.21
CA THR A 94 13.64 -8.09 -13.30
C THR A 94 13.68 -6.76 -14.06
N GLY A 95 12.78 -6.57 -15.02
CA GLY A 95 12.68 -5.34 -15.81
C GLY A 95 12.14 -4.12 -15.04
N MET A 96 11.63 -4.30 -13.81
CA MET A 96 11.11 -3.22 -12.98
C MET A 96 12.26 -2.41 -12.36
N ARG A 97 12.32 -1.09 -12.65
CA ARG A 97 13.40 -0.23 -12.17
C ARG A 97 13.14 0.29 -10.77
N LEU A 98 13.90 -0.20 -9.80
CA LEU A 98 13.77 0.10 -8.38
C LEU A 98 15.07 0.63 -7.78
N HIS A 99 14.91 1.50 -6.78
CA HIS A 99 15.98 2.00 -5.93
C HIS A 99 15.73 1.53 -4.50
N PHE A 100 16.77 1.32 -3.72
CA PHE A 100 16.66 0.86 -2.33
C PHE A 100 17.44 1.76 -1.39
N ILE A 101 16.82 2.12 -0.27
CA ILE A 101 17.47 2.82 0.85
C ILE A 101 17.05 2.19 2.17
N ARG A 102 17.90 2.28 3.18
CA ARG A 102 17.60 1.71 4.49
C ARG A 102 17.16 2.75 5.51
N GLN A 103 16.02 2.49 6.15
CA GLN A 103 15.69 3.06 7.44
C GLN A 103 16.50 2.33 8.51
N LYS A 104 17.50 3.00 9.09
CA LYS A 104 18.41 2.38 10.07
C LYS A 104 17.74 2.05 11.40
N HIS A 105 16.79 2.88 11.80
CA HIS A 105 16.02 2.75 13.04
C HIS A 105 14.53 2.87 12.70
N PRO A 106 13.69 1.90 13.07
CA PRO A 106 12.25 1.93 12.76
C PRO A 106 11.54 2.91 13.72
N ARG A 107 11.48 4.18 13.36
CA ARG A 107 10.87 5.26 14.14
C ARG A 107 9.50 5.70 13.60
N GLY A 108 8.81 4.84 12.89
CA GLY A 108 7.49 5.12 12.35
C GLY A 108 7.47 5.38 10.83
N LEU A 109 6.25 5.54 10.30
CA LEU A 109 6.01 5.73 8.87
C LEU A 109 6.57 7.06 8.35
N GLY A 110 6.39 8.15 9.11
CA GLY A 110 6.94 9.47 8.75
C GLY A 110 8.45 9.45 8.64
N ASP A 111 9.16 8.76 9.57
CA ASP A 111 10.61 8.61 9.49
C ASP A 111 11.03 7.79 8.26
N ALA A 112 10.28 6.74 7.90
CA ALA A 112 10.56 5.98 6.68
C ALA A 112 10.42 6.85 5.43
N VAL A 113 9.38 7.69 5.34
CA VAL A 113 9.21 8.66 4.25
C VAL A 113 10.34 9.68 4.24
N LEU A 114 10.77 10.17 5.40
CA LEU A 114 11.89 11.14 5.50
C LEU A 114 13.19 10.62 4.89
N GLN A 115 13.44 9.28 4.95
CA GLN A 115 14.64 8.70 4.32
C GLN A 115 14.66 8.92 2.80
N ALA A 116 13.52 9.18 2.17
CA ALA A 116 13.42 9.41 0.74
C ALA A 116 13.79 10.83 0.28
N LYS A 117 14.03 11.78 1.22
CA LYS A 117 14.26 13.21 0.90
C LYS A 117 15.31 13.43 -0.19
N ALA A 118 16.44 12.74 -0.12
CA ALA A 118 17.53 12.89 -1.10
C ALA A 118 17.18 12.34 -2.50
N PHE A 119 16.36 11.28 -2.57
CA PHE A 119 15.88 10.70 -3.81
C PHE A 119 14.78 11.55 -4.46
N VAL A 120 13.85 12.02 -3.67
CA VAL A 120 12.71 12.81 -4.14
C VAL A 120 13.17 14.22 -4.58
N GLY A 121 14.05 14.86 -3.82
CA GLY A 121 14.45 16.24 -4.05
C GLY A 121 13.27 17.20 -3.84
N ASN A 122 13.06 18.08 -4.81
CA ASN A 122 12.01 19.10 -4.78
C ASN A 122 10.83 18.76 -5.73
N GLU A 123 10.54 17.49 -5.92
CA GLU A 123 9.46 17.04 -6.79
C GLU A 123 8.27 16.52 -5.97
N PRO A 124 7.01 16.64 -6.48
CA PRO A 124 5.88 15.90 -5.89
C PRO A 124 6.11 14.40 -6.07
N PHE A 125 5.64 13.61 -5.13
CA PHE A 125 5.86 12.17 -5.11
C PHE A 125 4.69 11.42 -4.49
N VAL A 126 4.60 10.13 -4.79
CA VAL A 126 3.58 9.25 -4.19
C VAL A 126 4.20 8.40 -3.10
N VAL A 127 3.52 8.25 -1.97
CA VAL A 127 3.81 7.23 -0.96
C VAL A 127 2.79 6.11 -1.10
N MET A 128 3.26 4.85 -1.17
CA MET A 128 2.43 3.67 -1.34
C MET A 128 2.77 2.64 -0.26
N LEU A 129 1.83 2.33 0.63
CA LEU A 129 2.07 1.34 1.68
C LEU A 129 2.17 -0.07 1.09
N GLY A 130 3.19 -0.82 1.53
CA GLY A 130 3.54 -2.13 0.97
C GLY A 130 2.61 -3.28 1.36
N ASP A 131 1.64 -3.05 2.23
CA ASP A 131 0.66 -4.03 2.73
C ASP A 131 -0.80 -3.62 2.46
N ASP A 132 -1.01 -2.66 1.57
CA ASP A 132 -2.34 -2.12 1.24
C ASP A 132 -2.61 -2.22 -0.27
N LEU A 133 -3.38 -3.22 -0.67
CA LEU A 133 -3.68 -3.51 -2.08
C LEU A 133 -4.98 -2.81 -2.50
N MET A 134 -4.95 -2.15 -3.65
CA MET A 134 -6.09 -1.45 -4.23
C MET A 134 -6.58 -2.18 -5.47
N ASP A 135 -7.78 -2.75 -5.41
CA ASP A 135 -8.43 -3.43 -6.53
C ASP A 135 -9.51 -2.52 -7.14
N ILE A 136 -9.34 -2.20 -8.39
CA ILE A 136 -10.32 -1.42 -9.15
C ILE A 136 -11.38 -2.38 -9.68
N THR A 137 -12.64 -2.07 -9.38
CA THR A 137 -13.77 -2.98 -9.69
C THR A 137 -14.18 -2.98 -11.17
N ASN A 138 -13.73 -2.02 -11.95
CA ASN A 138 -14.01 -1.90 -13.38
C ASN A 138 -12.70 -1.87 -14.18
N ASP A 139 -12.62 -2.64 -15.25
CA ASP A 139 -11.44 -2.72 -16.13
C ASP A 139 -11.05 -1.36 -16.75
N ASP A 140 -12.00 -0.44 -16.90
CA ASP A 140 -11.77 0.93 -17.42
C ASP A 140 -11.41 1.95 -16.32
N ALA A 141 -11.41 1.57 -15.05
CA ALA A 141 -11.10 2.49 -13.98
C ALA A 141 -9.57 2.67 -13.83
N LEU A 142 -9.14 3.91 -13.58
CA LEU A 142 -7.73 4.23 -13.36
C LEU A 142 -7.26 3.70 -11.99
N PRO A 143 -6.00 3.21 -11.89
CA PRO A 143 -5.39 2.91 -10.60
C PRO A 143 -5.54 4.08 -9.62
N LEU A 144 -5.69 3.80 -8.32
CA LEU A 144 -5.86 4.85 -7.32
C LEU A 144 -4.70 5.86 -7.34
N THR A 145 -3.47 5.39 -7.46
CA THR A 145 -2.29 6.25 -7.63
C THR A 145 -2.45 7.20 -8.82
N LYS A 146 -2.99 6.73 -9.95
CA LYS A 146 -3.24 7.59 -11.12
C LYS A 146 -4.34 8.62 -10.87
N GLN A 147 -5.37 8.27 -10.09
CA GLN A 147 -6.40 9.22 -9.68
C GLN A 147 -5.80 10.37 -8.86
N LEU A 148 -4.95 10.05 -7.86
CA LEU A 148 -4.25 11.08 -7.07
C LEU A 148 -3.35 11.98 -7.94
N MET A 149 -2.67 11.40 -8.95
CA MET A 149 -1.85 12.18 -9.88
C MET A 149 -2.69 13.14 -10.71
N ASN A 150 -3.87 12.71 -11.16
CA ASN A 150 -4.79 13.59 -11.89
C ASN A 150 -5.32 14.71 -10.99
N ASP A 151 -5.65 14.42 -9.73
CA ASP A 151 -6.03 15.45 -8.75
C ASP A 151 -4.93 16.48 -8.53
N TYR A 152 -3.67 16.03 -8.47
CA TYR A 152 -2.52 16.91 -8.36
C TYR A 152 -2.33 17.78 -9.61
N ASP A 153 -2.55 17.24 -10.80
CA ASP A 153 -2.46 18.01 -12.04
C ASP A 153 -3.49 19.18 -12.08
N GLU A 154 -4.63 19.01 -11.38
CA GLU A 154 -5.67 20.03 -11.28
C GLU A 154 -5.44 20.99 -10.12
N THR A 155 -5.04 20.48 -8.95
CA THR A 155 -5.01 21.25 -7.69
C THR A 155 -3.63 21.78 -7.32
N HIS A 156 -2.56 21.14 -7.80
CA HIS A 156 -1.16 21.35 -7.40
C HIS A 156 -0.92 21.24 -5.90
N ALA A 157 -1.74 20.43 -5.22
CA ALA A 157 -1.71 20.25 -3.78
C ALA A 157 -1.58 18.77 -3.40
N SER A 158 -1.05 18.51 -2.22
CA SER A 158 -1.01 17.17 -1.64
C SER A 158 -2.43 16.59 -1.58
N THR A 159 -2.56 15.32 -1.96
CA THR A 159 -3.83 14.60 -1.96
C THR A 159 -3.63 13.21 -1.37
N ILE A 160 -4.45 12.83 -0.41
CA ILE A 160 -4.39 11.52 0.22
C ILE A 160 -5.63 10.70 -0.12
N ALA A 161 -5.47 9.39 -0.19
CA ALA A 161 -6.59 8.50 -0.43
C ALA A 161 -7.32 8.20 0.88
N VAL A 162 -8.64 8.23 0.82
CA VAL A 162 -9.54 7.86 1.92
C VAL A 162 -10.62 6.90 1.44
N MET A 163 -11.21 6.15 2.36
CA MET A 163 -12.42 5.36 2.10
C MET A 163 -13.32 5.38 3.33
N LYS A 164 -14.62 5.15 3.12
CA LYS A 164 -15.55 4.96 4.23
C LYS A 164 -15.32 3.61 4.88
N VAL A 165 -15.24 3.61 6.20
CA VAL A 165 -15.15 2.42 7.03
C VAL A 165 -16.31 2.39 8.03
N PRO A 166 -16.67 1.22 8.60
CA PRO A 166 -17.56 1.17 9.75
C PRO A 166 -17.05 2.04 10.89
N HIS A 167 -17.94 2.77 11.55
CA HIS A 167 -17.56 3.71 12.60
C HIS A 167 -16.76 3.08 13.74
N GLU A 168 -17.04 1.84 14.07
CA GLU A 168 -16.31 1.05 15.07
C GLU A 168 -14.86 0.71 14.69
N GLU A 169 -14.50 0.83 13.40
CA GLU A 169 -13.17 0.53 12.89
C GLU A 169 -12.25 1.75 12.79
N VAL A 170 -12.77 2.98 12.96
CA VAL A 170 -12.03 4.24 12.74
C VAL A 170 -10.74 4.32 13.59
N SER A 171 -10.72 3.73 14.78
CA SER A 171 -9.57 3.70 15.68
C SER A 171 -8.35 2.94 15.13
N ALA A 172 -8.52 2.18 14.04
CA ALA A 172 -7.41 1.51 13.36
C ALA A 172 -6.66 2.43 12.37
N TYR A 173 -7.23 3.59 12.03
CA TYR A 173 -6.80 4.45 10.93
C TYR A 173 -6.55 5.90 11.37
N GLY A 174 -5.80 6.64 10.56
CA GLY A 174 -5.96 8.09 10.54
C GLY A 174 -7.30 8.43 9.90
N VAL A 175 -7.98 9.46 10.40
CA VAL A 175 -9.30 9.90 9.93
C VAL A 175 -9.25 11.37 9.57
N ILE A 176 -9.97 11.76 8.51
CA ILE A 176 -10.08 13.18 8.12
C ILE A 176 -11.34 13.83 8.67
N ALA A 177 -11.27 15.14 8.96
CA ALA A 177 -12.45 16.01 9.07
C ALA A 177 -12.66 16.68 7.71
N PRO A 178 -13.67 16.28 6.90
CA PRO A 178 -13.92 16.92 5.62
C PRO A 178 -14.53 18.30 5.81
N GLN A 179 -14.09 19.29 5.01
CA GLN A 179 -14.66 20.62 4.95
C GLN A 179 -15.79 20.65 3.91
N GLY A 180 -17.02 20.40 4.36
CA GLY A 180 -18.19 20.34 3.49
C GLY A 180 -18.30 19.04 2.67
N GLU A 181 -19.16 19.08 1.65
CA GLU A 181 -19.35 17.93 0.76
C GLU A 181 -18.25 17.85 -0.30
N GLY A 182 -17.76 16.62 -0.57
CA GLY A 182 -16.77 16.41 -1.63
C GLY A 182 -17.33 16.60 -3.03
N ILE A 183 -16.54 17.18 -3.91
CA ILE A 183 -16.88 17.32 -5.33
C ILE A 183 -16.24 16.16 -6.10
N ASN A 184 -17.05 15.34 -6.72
CA ASN A 184 -16.57 14.14 -7.47
C ASN A 184 -15.68 13.21 -6.63
N GLY A 185 -15.93 13.12 -5.31
CA GLY A 185 -15.15 12.31 -4.38
C GLY A 185 -13.82 12.95 -3.96
N LEU A 186 -13.59 14.22 -4.27
CA LEU A 186 -12.45 15.01 -3.77
C LEU A 186 -12.94 15.96 -2.68
N TYR A 187 -12.38 15.86 -1.48
CA TYR A 187 -12.73 16.65 -0.30
C TYR A 187 -11.62 17.64 0.04
N SER A 188 -11.99 18.87 0.39
CA SER A 188 -11.11 19.71 1.19
C SER A 188 -11.08 19.19 2.62
N VAL A 189 -9.94 19.24 3.28
CA VAL A 189 -9.77 18.69 4.63
C VAL A 189 -9.52 19.81 5.64
N GLU A 190 -10.23 19.77 6.77
CA GLU A 190 -10.04 20.71 7.88
C GLU A 190 -8.87 20.22 8.76
N THR A 191 -8.88 18.96 9.19
CA THR A 191 -7.86 18.38 10.05
C THR A 191 -7.74 16.86 9.83
N PHE A 192 -6.62 16.30 10.28
CA PHE A 192 -6.28 14.89 10.28
C PHE A 192 -6.06 14.42 11.71
N VAL A 193 -6.67 13.29 12.09
CA VAL A 193 -6.57 12.74 13.44
C VAL A 193 -6.07 11.31 13.35
N GLU A 194 -4.92 11.01 13.96
CA GLU A 194 -4.36 9.65 13.97
C GLU A 194 -5.05 8.80 15.04
N LYS A 195 -5.69 7.72 14.59
CA LYS A 195 -6.34 6.70 15.44
C LYS A 195 -7.24 7.28 16.53
N PRO A 196 -8.26 8.09 16.18
CA PRO A 196 -9.19 8.63 17.15
C PRO A 196 -9.98 7.52 17.85
N ALA A 197 -10.44 7.76 19.07
CA ALA A 197 -11.50 6.94 19.64
C ALA A 197 -12.77 7.11 18.79
N PRO A 198 -13.64 6.08 18.64
CA PRO A 198 -14.83 6.21 17.81
C PRO A 198 -15.69 7.43 18.16
N GLU A 199 -15.87 7.71 19.45
CA GLU A 199 -16.65 8.86 19.95
C GLU A 199 -15.99 10.23 19.65
N GLU A 200 -14.71 10.27 19.31
CA GLU A 200 -13.93 11.47 18.98
C GLU A 200 -13.64 11.59 17.48
N ALA A 201 -13.99 10.56 16.70
CA ALA A 201 -13.68 10.52 15.27
C ALA A 201 -14.48 11.61 14.52
N PRO A 202 -13.82 12.47 13.75
CA PRO A 202 -14.50 13.57 13.05
C PRO A 202 -15.36 13.09 11.87
N SER A 203 -15.13 11.90 11.37
CA SER A 203 -15.91 11.27 10.28
C SER A 203 -15.59 9.77 10.18
N ASP A 204 -16.24 9.08 9.22
CA ASP A 204 -15.93 7.69 8.84
C ASP A 204 -14.98 7.59 7.64
N LEU A 205 -14.35 8.69 7.24
CA LEU A 205 -13.40 8.74 6.13
C LEU A 205 -11.98 8.41 6.63
N ALA A 206 -11.63 7.15 6.53
CA ALA A 206 -10.34 6.62 6.95
C ALA A 206 -9.27 6.79 5.86
N ILE A 207 -8.06 7.19 6.29
CA ILE A 207 -6.89 7.29 5.42
C ILE A 207 -6.42 5.88 5.04
N ILE A 208 -6.17 5.68 3.75
CA ILE A 208 -5.67 4.44 3.22
C ILE A 208 -4.31 4.63 2.55
N GLY A 209 -3.62 3.55 2.25
CA GLY A 209 -2.18 3.48 1.95
C GLY A 209 -1.69 4.13 0.66
N ARG A 210 -2.32 5.22 0.19
CA ARG A 210 -1.88 6.00 -0.98
C ARG A 210 -1.92 7.49 -0.67
N TYR A 211 -0.76 8.15 -0.85
CA TYR A 211 -0.58 9.56 -0.57
C TYR A 211 0.19 10.20 -1.73
N LEU A 212 -0.29 11.29 -2.27
CA LEU A 212 0.51 12.18 -3.11
C LEU A 212 0.90 13.39 -2.29
N LEU A 213 2.19 13.61 -2.13
CA LEU A 213 2.73 14.63 -1.24
C LEU A 213 3.65 15.59 -2.00
N THR A 214 3.65 16.84 -1.55
CA THR A 214 4.63 17.84 -2.00
C THR A 214 5.88 17.78 -1.14
N PRO A 215 7.04 18.24 -1.65
CA PRO A 215 8.34 18.08 -0.96
C PRO A 215 8.45 18.82 0.38
N GLU A 216 7.60 19.81 0.64
CA GLU A 216 7.54 20.55 1.91
C GLU A 216 7.29 19.64 3.12
N ILE A 217 6.70 18.48 2.91
CA ILE A 217 6.49 17.46 3.96
C ILE A 217 7.80 17.04 4.63
N PHE A 218 8.92 17.07 3.89
CA PHE A 218 10.21 16.64 4.43
C PHE A 218 10.76 17.57 5.52
N ASP A 219 10.51 18.86 5.41
CA ASP A 219 10.95 19.82 6.43
C ASP A 219 10.10 19.70 7.71
N ILE A 220 8.82 19.37 7.56
CA ILE A 220 7.94 19.06 8.69
C ILE A 220 8.42 17.77 9.38
N LEU A 221 8.58 16.67 8.63
CA LEU A 221 9.03 15.38 9.15
C LEU A 221 10.40 15.43 9.85
N ALA A 222 11.31 16.29 9.36
CA ALA A 222 12.64 16.44 9.92
C ALA A 222 12.63 17.11 11.32
N ASN A 223 11.61 17.91 11.61
CA ASN A 223 11.49 18.68 12.86
C ASN A 223 10.34 18.19 13.77
N GLN A 224 9.63 17.11 13.37
CA GLN A 224 8.49 16.60 14.10
C GLN A 224 8.94 15.80 15.33
N GLU A 225 8.35 16.09 16.48
CA GLU A 225 8.50 15.26 17.68
C GLU A 225 7.72 13.95 17.53
N PRO A 226 8.16 12.86 18.17
CA PRO A 226 7.42 11.60 18.16
C PRO A 226 6.01 11.76 18.75
N GLY A 227 5.01 11.23 18.05
CA GLY A 227 3.62 11.20 18.48
C GLY A 227 3.19 9.86 19.07
N ALA A 228 2.01 9.39 18.72
CA ALA A 228 1.45 8.13 19.19
C ALA A 228 2.42 6.95 18.99
N GLY A 229 2.58 6.11 20.00
CA GLY A 229 3.51 4.97 19.96
C GLY A 229 4.99 5.34 19.98
N ASN A 230 5.37 6.57 20.30
CA ASN A 230 6.73 7.11 20.20
C ASN A 230 7.31 7.02 18.77
N GLU A 231 6.44 7.23 17.77
CA GLU A 231 6.77 7.16 16.35
C GLU A 231 6.59 8.52 15.68
N ILE A 232 7.34 8.78 14.62
CA ILE A 232 7.11 9.92 13.72
C ILE A 232 5.93 9.53 12.80
N GLN A 233 4.75 10.06 13.12
CA GLN A 233 3.53 9.73 12.38
C GLN A 233 3.40 10.58 11.12
N LEU A 234 3.08 9.93 9.99
CA LEU A 234 2.88 10.65 8.71
C LEU A 234 1.60 11.49 8.76
N THR A 235 0.56 11.01 9.42
CA THR A 235 -0.72 11.73 9.57
C THR A 235 -0.54 13.08 10.27
N ASP A 236 0.25 13.13 11.36
CA ASP A 236 0.53 14.37 12.10
C ASP A 236 1.32 15.37 11.24
N ALA A 237 2.26 14.86 10.41
CA ALA A 237 3.00 15.70 9.46
C ALA A 237 2.07 16.27 8.38
N ILE A 238 1.12 15.47 7.87
CA ILE A 238 0.14 15.92 6.89
C ILE A 238 -0.81 16.96 7.50
N ASP A 239 -1.23 16.80 8.75
CA ASP A 239 -2.04 17.81 9.45
C ASP A 239 -1.27 19.13 9.61
N THR A 240 0.01 19.05 9.93
CA THR A 240 0.88 20.24 10.00
C THR A 240 1.06 20.88 8.63
N LEU A 241 1.23 20.07 7.58
CA LEU A 241 1.31 20.55 6.19
C LEU A 241 0.02 21.30 5.80
N ASN A 242 -1.15 20.77 6.18
CA ASN A 242 -2.46 21.36 5.88
C ASN A 242 -2.66 22.76 6.49
N LYS A 243 -1.92 23.11 7.56
CA LYS A 243 -1.95 24.45 8.16
C LYS A 243 -1.23 25.51 7.32
N THR A 244 -0.32 25.08 6.43
CA THR A 244 0.50 25.98 5.61
C THR A 244 0.13 25.95 4.13
N GLN A 245 -0.36 24.83 3.64
CA GLN A 245 -0.88 24.66 2.29
C GLN A 245 -2.04 23.67 2.31
N ARG A 246 -2.99 23.84 1.39
CA ARG A 246 -4.19 22.98 1.35
C ARG A 246 -3.81 21.53 1.02
N VAL A 247 -4.41 20.58 1.76
CA VAL A 247 -4.35 19.15 1.47
C VAL A 247 -5.76 18.65 1.14
N PHE A 248 -5.88 17.85 0.10
CA PHE A 248 -7.15 17.23 -0.31
C PHE A 248 -7.19 15.75 0.06
N ALA A 249 -8.41 15.21 0.07
CA ALA A 249 -8.64 13.78 0.23
C ALA A 249 -9.47 13.23 -0.92
N ARG A 250 -9.00 12.16 -1.58
CA ARG A 250 -9.69 11.43 -2.65
C ARG A 250 -10.40 10.21 -2.07
N GLU A 251 -11.72 10.16 -2.17
CA GLU A 251 -12.48 8.96 -1.82
C GLU A 251 -12.26 7.86 -2.87
N PHE A 252 -11.74 6.73 -2.43
CA PHE A 252 -11.54 5.55 -3.28
C PHE A 252 -12.84 4.75 -3.42
N LYS A 253 -13.24 4.49 -4.68
CA LYS A 253 -14.42 3.71 -5.03
C LYS A 253 -14.05 2.34 -5.60
N GLY A 254 -13.17 1.63 -4.91
CA GLY A 254 -12.74 0.28 -5.25
C GLY A 254 -12.77 -0.63 -4.04
N ARG A 255 -12.13 -1.76 -4.16
CA ARG A 255 -11.94 -2.68 -3.04
C ARG A 255 -10.52 -2.56 -2.51
N ARG A 256 -10.40 -2.17 -1.25
CA ARG A 256 -9.15 -2.21 -0.50
C ARG A 256 -8.96 -3.58 0.15
N TYR A 257 -7.75 -4.11 0.09
CA TYR A 257 -7.34 -5.30 0.79
C TYR A 257 -6.19 -4.96 1.73
N ASP A 258 -6.43 -5.05 3.03
CA ASP A 258 -5.40 -4.94 4.05
C ASP A 258 -4.74 -6.31 4.23
N VAL A 259 -3.50 -6.43 3.77
CA VAL A 259 -2.72 -7.66 3.95
C VAL A 259 -1.72 -7.54 5.09
N GLY A 260 -1.85 -6.52 5.94
CA GLY A 260 -1.05 -6.28 7.13
C GLY A 260 -1.43 -7.12 8.35
N ASP A 261 -2.58 -7.83 8.32
CA ASP A 261 -3.02 -8.77 9.33
C ASP A 261 -3.35 -10.16 8.76
N LYS A 262 -3.48 -11.16 9.62
CA LYS A 262 -3.65 -12.57 9.21
C LYS A 262 -4.96 -12.81 8.48
N PHE A 263 -6.07 -12.25 8.97
CA PHE A 263 -7.39 -12.48 8.38
C PHE A 263 -7.52 -11.75 7.04
N GLY A 264 -7.11 -10.48 6.98
CA GLY A 264 -7.06 -9.70 5.74
C GLY A 264 -6.20 -10.37 4.68
N PHE A 265 -5.03 -10.91 5.05
CA PHE A 265 -4.17 -11.68 4.16
C PHE A 265 -4.84 -12.93 3.61
N MET A 266 -5.50 -13.74 4.47
CA MET A 266 -6.22 -14.95 4.05
C MET A 266 -7.38 -14.62 3.12
N LYS A 267 -8.20 -13.63 3.46
CA LYS A 267 -9.31 -13.14 2.64
C LYS A 267 -8.84 -12.69 1.27
N THR A 268 -7.77 -11.89 1.22
CA THR A 268 -7.16 -11.42 -0.02
C THR A 268 -6.67 -12.58 -0.88
N SER A 269 -5.96 -13.55 -0.27
CA SER A 269 -5.44 -14.72 -0.97
C SER A 269 -6.57 -15.54 -1.60
N ILE A 270 -7.69 -15.73 -0.90
CA ILE A 270 -8.86 -16.43 -1.42
C ILE A 270 -9.49 -15.67 -2.59
N ASP A 271 -9.72 -14.36 -2.44
CA ASP A 271 -10.34 -13.54 -3.48
C ASP A 271 -9.51 -13.49 -4.77
N TYR A 272 -8.18 -13.36 -4.63
CA TYR A 272 -7.27 -13.39 -5.78
C TYR A 272 -7.16 -14.79 -6.40
N ALA A 273 -7.13 -15.84 -5.59
CA ALA A 273 -7.11 -17.22 -6.09
C ALA A 273 -8.39 -17.58 -6.87
N LEU A 274 -9.55 -17.03 -6.48
CA LEU A 274 -10.81 -17.17 -7.25
C LEU A 274 -10.79 -16.46 -8.62
N LYS A 275 -9.86 -15.53 -8.84
CA LYS A 275 -9.61 -14.89 -10.13
C LYS A 275 -8.47 -15.55 -10.91
N HIS A 276 -7.61 -16.33 -10.23
CA HIS A 276 -6.38 -16.87 -10.80
C HIS A 276 -6.66 -18.03 -11.79
N PRO A 277 -6.15 -17.98 -13.04
CA PRO A 277 -6.51 -18.93 -14.10
C PRO A 277 -6.30 -20.40 -13.74
N GLN A 278 -5.25 -20.73 -13.01
CA GLN A 278 -4.84 -22.11 -12.72
C GLN A 278 -5.60 -22.73 -11.55
N VAL A 279 -6.10 -21.94 -10.58
CA VAL A 279 -6.66 -22.49 -9.33
C VAL A 279 -8.13 -22.14 -9.09
N LYS A 280 -8.70 -21.17 -9.83
CA LYS A 280 -10.03 -20.62 -9.58
C LYS A 280 -11.16 -21.67 -9.53
N ASN A 281 -11.11 -22.68 -10.40
CA ASN A 281 -12.19 -23.68 -10.50
C ASN A 281 -12.13 -24.66 -9.32
N ASP A 282 -10.94 -25.18 -9.02
CA ASP A 282 -10.73 -26.12 -7.92
C ASP A 282 -11.00 -25.46 -6.57
N LEU A 283 -10.54 -24.22 -6.39
CA LEU A 283 -10.79 -23.45 -5.17
C LEU A 283 -12.28 -23.15 -4.99
N LYS A 284 -12.99 -22.76 -6.04
CA LYS A 284 -14.44 -22.53 -5.98
C LYS A 284 -15.18 -23.76 -5.51
N GLN A 285 -14.87 -24.95 -6.08
CA GLN A 285 -15.49 -26.20 -5.67
C GLN A 285 -15.14 -26.54 -4.23
N TYR A 286 -13.88 -26.40 -3.85
CA TYR A 286 -13.44 -26.65 -2.46
C TYR A 286 -14.17 -25.77 -1.44
N ILE A 287 -14.34 -24.46 -1.73
CA ILE A 287 -15.07 -23.54 -0.84
C ILE A 287 -16.55 -23.95 -0.68
N ILE A 288 -17.21 -24.35 -1.78
CA ILE A 288 -18.59 -24.82 -1.73
C ILE A 288 -18.72 -26.08 -0.84
N ASP A 289 -17.81 -27.03 -1.00
CA ASP A 289 -17.85 -28.28 -0.24
C ASP A 289 -17.47 -28.05 1.24
N LEU A 290 -16.54 -27.13 1.50
CA LEU A 290 -16.18 -26.71 2.86
C LEU A 290 -17.35 -26.02 3.56
N GLY A 291 -18.07 -25.11 2.89
CA GLY A 291 -19.25 -24.44 3.44
C GLY A 291 -20.31 -25.44 3.88
N LYS A 292 -20.66 -26.43 3.03
CA LYS A 292 -21.61 -27.50 3.38
C LYS A 292 -21.18 -28.31 4.61
N LYS A 293 -19.87 -28.59 4.76
CA LYS A 293 -19.35 -29.31 5.93
C LYS A 293 -19.46 -28.50 7.21
N LEU A 294 -19.19 -27.20 7.14
CA LEU A 294 -19.31 -26.31 8.30
C LEU A 294 -20.77 -26.19 8.75
N GLU A 295 -21.71 -25.94 7.83
CA GLU A 295 -23.13 -25.90 8.13
C GLU A 295 -23.63 -27.21 8.76
N ALA A 296 -23.22 -28.38 8.24
CA ALA A 296 -23.58 -29.67 8.81
C ALA A 296 -23.02 -29.89 10.23
N SER A 297 -21.82 -29.37 10.52
CA SER A 297 -21.19 -29.48 11.84
C SER A 297 -21.87 -28.59 12.89
N GLU A 298 -22.36 -27.41 12.52
CA GLU A 298 -23.13 -26.54 13.42
C GLU A 298 -24.47 -27.14 13.80
N GLN A 299 -25.19 -27.79 12.84
CA GLN A 299 -26.47 -28.47 13.10
C GLN A 299 -26.34 -29.71 14.00
N THR A 300 -25.14 -30.25 14.18
CA THR A 300 -24.91 -31.41 15.07
C THR A 300 -24.41 -31.01 16.45
N ALA A 301 -24.14 -29.73 16.68
CA ALA A 301 -23.61 -29.19 17.96
C ALA A 301 -24.74 -28.57 18.84
N ASP A 302 -25.93 -28.40 18.29
CA ASP A 302 -27.20 -28.04 18.99
C ASP A 302 -28.00 -29.33 19.35
#